data_e51ae0f1f17d51191e0d0d1dc08c23a2
#
_entry.id   e51ae0f1f17d51191e0d0d1dc08c23a2
#
_cell.length_a   1.000
_cell.length_b   1.000
_cell.length_c   1.000
_cell.angle_alpha   90.00
_cell.angle_beta   90.00
_cell.angle_gamma   90.00
#
_symmetry.space_group_name_H-M   'P 1'
#
loop_
_entity.id
_entity.type
_entity.pdbx_description
1 polymer ?
#
loop_
_entity_poly.entity_id
_entity_poly.type
_entity_poly.pdbx_seq_one_letter_code
_entity_poly.pdbx_strand_id
1 'polypeptide(L)'
;LYGAQYANVQPHSGAQANGAVLLAVLNPGDKFMGLDLAHGGHLSHGSLVNTSGLIYKPVPYFLNKETGRVDYDEMEKIAKAEHPKLIIGGGSAYSREWDYARMRKIADEVGALLMIDMAHPAGLIAAGLLDNPLKYAHIVTSTTHKTLRGPRGGIILLGKDFDNPWGKVTKKGVIRKMSSILNSAVFPGMQGGPLEHVIAAKAVAFGEALQPEFKTYQTQ
;
A
#
# COMPACT_ATOMS: atom_id res chain seq x y z
N LEU A 1 8.24 -11.17 -9.34
CA LEU A 1 7.25 -10.47 -10.15
C LEU A 1 7.49 -8.96 -10.12
N TYR A 2 7.60 -8.34 -8.94
CA TYR A 2 7.78 -6.88 -8.77
C TYR A 2 9.20 -6.47 -8.35
N GLY A 3 10.10 -7.41 -8.08
CA GLY A 3 11.46 -7.14 -7.60
C GLY A 3 11.52 -6.76 -6.12
N ALA A 4 10.56 -7.17 -5.31
CA ALA A 4 10.54 -6.92 -3.88
C ALA A 4 11.60 -7.76 -3.14
N GLN A 5 12.27 -7.15 -2.16
CA GLN A 5 13.16 -7.87 -1.24
C GLN A 5 12.36 -8.66 -0.19
N TYR A 6 11.19 -8.15 0.20
CA TYR A 6 10.29 -8.78 1.16
C TYR A 6 8.88 -8.83 0.62
N ALA A 7 8.19 -9.94 0.88
CA ALA A 7 6.79 -10.13 0.58
C ALA A 7 6.08 -10.87 1.73
N ASN A 8 4.89 -10.38 2.12
CA ASN A 8 3.96 -11.12 2.95
C ASN A 8 2.70 -11.43 2.11
N VAL A 9 2.43 -12.71 1.89
CA VAL A 9 1.34 -13.20 1.04
C VAL A 9 0.13 -13.70 1.84
N GLN A 10 0.17 -13.56 3.16
CA GLN A 10 -0.88 -14.07 4.06
C GLN A 10 -2.16 -13.21 4.12
N PRO A 11 -2.18 -11.89 3.85
CA PRO A 11 -3.40 -11.10 3.94
C PRO A 11 -4.54 -11.70 3.12
N HIS A 12 -5.74 -11.83 3.73
CA HIS A 12 -6.92 -12.41 3.11
C HIS A 12 -7.56 -11.49 2.07
N SER A 13 -7.24 -10.20 2.12
CA SER A 13 -7.72 -9.17 1.19
C SER A 13 -6.79 -7.96 1.15
N GLY A 14 -6.97 -7.08 0.17
CA GLY A 14 -6.27 -5.79 0.14
C GLY A 14 -6.61 -4.91 1.34
N ALA A 15 -7.86 -4.91 1.79
CA ALA A 15 -8.28 -4.16 2.98
C ALA A 15 -7.58 -4.66 4.25
N GLN A 16 -7.37 -5.97 4.41
CA GLN A 16 -6.61 -6.52 5.53
C GLN A 16 -5.11 -6.25 5.41
N ALA A 17 -4.56 -6.25 4.19
CA ALA A 17 -3.17 -5.83 3.97
C ALA A 17 -2.99 -4.36 4.39
N ASN A 18 -3.88 -3.47 3.97
CA ASN A 18 -3.87 -2.06 4.37
C ASN A 18 -4.05 -1.91 5.89
N GLY A 19 -5.02 -2.61 6.48
CA GLY A 19 -5.25 -2.61 7.93
C GLY A 19 -4.03 -3.09 8.72
N ALA A 20 -3.34 -4.13 8.26
CA ALA A 20 -2.12 -4.61 8.89
C ALA A 20 -0.98 -3.57 8.81
N VAL A 21 -0.84 -2.85 7.68
CA VAL A 21 0.12 -1.74 7.58
C VAL A 21 -0.25 -0.62 8.55
N LEU A 22 -1.51 -0.19 8.59
CA LEU A 22 -1.96 0.84 9.53
C LEU A 22 -1.68 0.44 10.98
N LEU A 23 -2.00 -0.80 11.37
CA LEU A 23 -1.70 -1.35 12.70
C LEU A 23 -0.20 -1.38 13.01
N ALA A 24 0.63 -1.65 12.01
CA ALA A 24 2.09 -1.70 12.15
C ALA A 24 2.71 -0.32 12.42
N VAL A 25 2.20 0.73 11.74
CA VAL A 25 2.86 2.04 11.63
C VAL A 25 2.18 3.16 12.43
N LEU A 26 0.92 2.98 12.83
CA LEU A 26 0.13 3.99 13.53
C LEU A 26 -0.32 3.52 14.90
N ASN A 27 -0.49 4.47 15.83
CA ASN A 27 -1.25 4.29 17.06
C ASN A 27 -2.67 4.85 16.87
N PRO A 28 -3.68 4.39 17.64
CA PRO A 28 -5.01 4.99 17.61
C PRO A 28 -4.95 6.52 17.75
N GLY A 29 -5.66 7.22 16.86
CA GLY A 29 -5.68 8.69 16.82
C GLY A 29 -4.53 9.35 16.05
N ASP A 30 -3.55 8.60 15.56
CA ASP A 30 -2.50 9.15 14.69
C ASP A 30 -3.09 9.60 13.35
N LYS A 31 -2.52 10.69 12.80
CA LYS A 31 -2.91 11.21 11.49
C LYS A 31 -2.24 10.42 10.36
N PHE A 32 -2.99 10.18 9.30
CA PHE A 32 -2.47 9.68 8.03
C PHE A 32 -3.24 10.32 6.87
N MET A 33 -2.63 10.39 5.70
CA MET A 33 -3.26 10.94 4.50
C MET A 33 -3.66 9.86 3.51
N GLY A 34 -4.79 10.05 2.83
CA GLY A 34 -5.27 9.22 1.73
C GLY A 34 -6.09 10.04 0.75
N LEU A 35 -6.24 9.54 -0.50
CA LEU A 35 -7.13 10.18 -1.47
C LEU A 35 -8.57 10.08 -0.97
N ASP A 36 -9.28 11.21 -1.00
CA ASP A 36 -10.69 11.27 -0.59
C ASP A 36 -11.55 10.25 -1.37
N LEU A 37 -12.47 9.61 -0.67
CA LEU A 37 -13.35 8.58 -1.25
C LEU A 37 -14.16 9.12 -2.44
N ALA A 38 -14.69 10.36 -2.35
CA ALA A 38 -15.45 11.00 -3.42
C ALA A 38 -14.57 11.36 -4.64
N HIS A 39 -13.25 11.39 -4.46
CA HIS A 39 -12.26 11.63 -5.51
C HIS A 39 -11.62 10.35 -6.05
N GLY A 40 -12.16 9.19 -5.71
CA GLY A 40 -11.70 7.89 -6.21
C GLY A 40 -10.80 7.10 -5.26
N GLY A 41 -10.68 7.52 -3.99
CA GLY A 41 -9.99 6.78 -2.95
C GLY A 41 -10.62 5.42 -2.63
N HIS A 42 -10.01 4.66 -1.74
CA HIS A 42 -10.54 3.38 -1.27
C HIS A 42 -11.07 3.52 0.16
N LEU A 43 -12.07 2.71 0.52
CA LEU A 43 -12.65 2.71 1.88
C LEU A 43 -11.58 2.56 2.97
N SER A 44 -10.60 1.68 2.79
CA SER A 44 -9.51 1.47 3.76
C SER A 44 -8.43 2.56 3.77
N HIS A 45 -8.60 3.63 3.00
CA HIS A 45 -7.73 4.80 3.00
C HIS A 45 -8.26 5.97 3.84
N GLY A 46 -9.15 5.69 4.82
CA GLY A 46 -9.60 6.68 5.78
C GLY A 46 -11.10 7.01 5.72
N SER A 47 -11.92 6.21 5.02
CA SER A 47 -13.37 6.41 5.09
C SER A 47 -13.87 6.26 6.52
N LEU A 48 -14.74 7.19 6.95
CA LEU A 48 -15.28 7.24 8.32
C LEU A 48 -16.12 6.01 8.72
N VAL A 49 -16.58 5.23 7.74
CA VAL A 49 -17.31 3.98 7.98
C VAL A 49 -16.39 2.75 7.96
N ASN A 50 -15.10 2.95 7.72
CA ASN A 50 -14.10 1.87 7.72
C ASN A 50 -13.25 1.95 8.98
N THR A 51 -12.71 0.81 9.43
CA THR A 51 -11.80 0.71 10.58
C THR A 51 -10.67 1.74 10.52
N SER A 52 -10.15 2.07 9.33
CA SER A 52 -9.12 3.08 9.14
C SER A 52 -9.55 4.47 9.61
N GLY A 53 -10.80 4.87 9.34
CA GLY A 53 -11.34 6.16 9.77
C GLY A 53 -11.92 6.13 11.20
N LEU A 54 -12.27 4.93 11.71
CA LEU A 54 -12.79 4.78 13.08
C LEU A 54 -11.70 4.83 14.15
N ILE A 55 -10.52 4.29 13.85
CA ILE A 55 -9.41 4.17 14.83
C ILE A 55 -8.42 5.33 14.69
N TYR A 56 -8.12 5.74 13.46
CA TYR A 56 -7.10 6.76 13.17
C TYR A 56 -7.75 8.06 12.71
N LYS A 57 -6.93 9.11 12.53
CA LYS A 57 -7.39 10.41 12.02
C LYS A 57 -7.01 10.57 10.54
N PRO A 58 -7.92 10.25 9.60
CA PRO A 58 -7.66 10.47 8.19
C PRO A 58 -7.65 11.95 7.86
N VAL A 59 -6.67 12.37 7.07
CA VAL A 59 -6.53 13.69 6.47
C VAL A 59 -6.62 13.49 4.96
N PRO A 60 -7.73 13.85 4.30
CA PRO A 60 -7.88 13.62 2.87
C PRO A 60 -7.04 14.59 2.06
N TYR A 61 -6.54 14.13 0.91
CA TYR A 61 -6.10 14.96 -0.20
C TYR A 61 -7.00 14.73 -1.41
N PHE A 62 -6.93 15.63 -2.39
CA PHE A 62 -7.97 15.75 -3.41
C PHE A 62 -7.39 15.77 -4.81
N LEU A 63 -8.28 15.61 -5.81
CA LEU A 63 -7.99 15.90 -7.19
C LEU A 63 -8.17 17.40 -7.46
N ASN A 64 -7.32 17.96 -8.30
CA ASN A 64 -7.53 19.27 -8.88
C ASN A 64 -8.78 19.25 -9.77
N LYS A 65 -9.71 20.17 -9.53
CA LYS A 65 -11.05 20.20 -10.17
C LYS A 65 -10.98 20.45 -11.68
N GLU A 66 -9.96 21.18 -12.15
CA GLU A 66 -9.82 21.54 -13.56
C GLU A 66 -9.18 20.41 -14.36
N THR A 67 -8.18 19.74 -13.78
CA THR A 67 -7.39 18.72 -14.48
C THR A 67 -7.87 17.29 -14.24
N GLY A 68 -8.64 17.05 -13.16
CA GLY A 68 -9.01 15.72 -12.71
C GLY A 68 -7.81 14.86 -12.26
N ARG A 69 -6.66 15.48 -11.99
CA ARG A 69 -5.44 14.81 -11.51
C ARG A 69 -5.23 15.09 -10.02
N VAL A 70 -4.47 14.22 -9.35
CA VAL A 70 -4.05 14.48 -7.97
C VAL A 70 -3.35 15.84 -7.89
N ASP A 71 -3.80 16.67 -6.96
CA ASP A 71 -3.20 17.97 -6.69
C ASP A 71 -2.04 17.79 -5.71
N TYR A 72 -0.85 17.54 -6.25
CA TYR A 72 0.34 17.31 -5.43
C TYR A 72 0.82 18.56 -4.68
N ASP A 73 0.55 19.77 -5.20
CA ASP A 73 0.93 21.01 -4.53
C ASP A 73 0.04 21.26 -3.30
N GLU A 74 -1.25 21.01 -3.44
CA GLU A 74 -2.18 21.06 -2.31
C GLU A 74 -1.92 19.92 -1.31
N MET A 75 -1.65 18.71 -1.80
CA MET A 75 -1.24 17.57 -0.97
C MET A 75 -0.01 17.90 -0.11
N GLU A 76 0.99 18.56 -0.68
CA GLU A 76 2.21 19.00 0.03
C GLU A 76 1.89 20.02 1.12
N LYS A 77 1.04 21.01 0.85
CA LYS A 77 0.59 22.00 1.85
C LYS A 77 -0.14 21.34 3.00
N ILE A 78 -1.09 20.43 2.70
CA ILE A 78 -1.82 19.68 3.71
C ILE A 78 -0.86 18.83 4.54
N ALA A 79 0.06 18.11 3.92
CA ALA A 79 1.05 17.28 4.61
C ALA A 79 1.92 18.10 5.58
N LYS A 80 2.36 19.30 5.15
CA LYS A 80 3.15 20.22 5.99
C LYS A 80 2.35 20.83 7.15
N ALA A 81 1.05 21.04 6.97
CA ALA A 81 0.19 21.56 8.03
C ALA A 81 -0.22 20.48 9.04
N GLU A 82 -0.49 19.27 8.58
CA GLU A 82 -1.09 18.21 9.38
C GLU A 82 -0.08 17.22 9.98
N HIS A 83 1.16 17.17 9.45
CA HIS A 83 2.23 16.26 9.87
C HIS A 83 1.75 14.80 10.03
N PRO A 84 1.23 14.16 8.96
CA PRO A 84 0.80 12.77 9.03
C PRO A 84 1.99 11.84 9.25
N LYS A 85 1.77 10.69 9.88
CA LYS A 85 2.79 9.65 10.04
C LYS A 85 2.89 8.72 8.82
N LEU A 86 1.83 8.67 8.03
CA LEU A 86 1.73 7.84 6.83
C LEU A 86 1.00 8.61 5.73
N ILE A 87 1.49 8.51 4.52
CA ILE A 87 0.79 8.97 3.31
C ILE A 87 0.48 7.74 2.46
N ILE A 88 -0.79 7.60 2.05
CA ILE A 88 -1.26 6.50 1.21
C ILE A 88 -1.53 7.04 -0.19
N GLY A 89 -0.84 6.49 -1.18
CA GLY A 89 -1.15 6.66 -2.60
C GLY A 89 -1.89 5.45 -3.14
N GLY A 90 -2.69 5.68 -4.17
CA GLY A 90 -3.56 4.67 -4.77
C GLY A 90 -5.02 5.03 -4.65
N GLY A 91 -5.85 4.45 -5.49
CA GLY A 91 -7.27 4.72 -5.55
C GLY A 91 -8.04 3.65 -6.31
N SER A 92 -9.33 3.56 -6.04
CA SER A 92 -10.23 2.59 -6.70
C SER A 92 -10.75 3.10 -8.04
N ALA A 93 -10.91 4.40 -8.19
CA ALA A 93 -11.54 5.04 -9.36
C ALA A 93 -10.69 6.20 -9.91
N TYR A 94 -9.38 6.04 -9.91
CA TYR A 94 -8.44 7.00 -10.49
C TYR A 94 -7.67 6.34 -11.63
N SER A 95 -7.93 6.78 -12.87
CA SER A 95 -7.43 6.17 -14.10
C SER A 95 -6.18 6.84 -14.68
N ARG A 96 -5.51 7.68 -13.90
CA ARG A 96 -4.29 8.36 -14.30
C ARG A 96 -3.08 7.75 -13.59
N GLU A 97 -1.89 7.96 -14.15
CA GLU A 97 -0.65 7.58 -13.48
C GLU A 97 -0.42 8.42 -12.22
N TRP A 98 0.20 7.80 -11.24
CA TRP A 98 0.62 8.41 -10.00
C TRP A 98 2.06 8.89 -10.10
N ASP A 99 2.34 10.10 -9.67
CA ASP A 99 3.72 10.58 -9.50
C ASP A 99 4.27 10.08 -8.15
N TYR A 100 4.74 8.83 -8.15
CA TYR A 100 5.28 8.21 -6.95
C TYR A 100 6.53 8.94 -6.43
N ALA A 101 7.35 9.51 -7.32
CA ALA A 101 8.54 10.27 -6.95
C ALA A 101 8.16 11.55 -6.18
N ARG A 102 7.16 12.29 -6.67
CA ARG A 102 6.63 13.47 -5.99
C ARG A 102 6.01 13.12 -4.64
N MET A 103 5.22 12.05 -4.57
CA MET A 103 4.65 11.57 -3.31
C MET A 103 5.73 11.19 -2.29
N ARG A 104 6.80 10.53 -2.75
CA ARG A 104 7.93 10.17 -1.89
C ARG A 104 8.63 11.41 -1.34
N LYS A 105 8.86 12.41 -2.17
CA LYS A 105 9.45 13.69 -1.74
C LYS A 105 8.59 14.37 -0.67
N ILE A 106 7.28 14.45 -0.87
CA ILE A 106 6.35 15.02 0.12
C ILE A 106 6.41 14.25 1.44
N ALA A 107 6.41 12.91 1.38
CA ALA A 107 6.50 12.08 2.57
C ALA A 107 7.81 12.32 3.35
N ASP A 108 8.94 12.36 2.66
CA ASP A 108 10.25 12.60 3.27
C ASP A 108 10.34 13.99 3.91
N GLU A 109 9.77 15.03 3.29
CA GLU A 109 9.77 16.41 3.82
C GLU A 109 9.02 16.54 5.16
N VAL A 110 8.02 15.71 5.40
CA VAL A 110 7.24 15.73 6.66
C VAL A 110 7.58 14.58 7.61
N GLY A 111 8.55 13.74 7.25
CA GLY A 111 8.96 12.58 8.05
C GLY A 111 7.92 11.45 8.09
N ALA A 112 7.03 11.40 7.10
CA ALA A 112 6.02 10.35 6.97
C ALA A 112 6.56 9.13 6.22
N LEU A 113 5.99 7.94 6.49
CA LEU A 113 6.15 6.81 5.60
C LEU A 113 5.24 6.98 4.37
N LEU A 114 5.69 6.51 3.21
CA LEU A 114 4.87 6.40 2.00
C LEU A 114 4.43 4.95 1.81
N MET A 115 3.13 4.71 1.76
CA MET A 115 2.52 3.45 1.33
C MET A 115 1.83 3.66 -0.02
N ILE A 116 2.02 2.74 -0.95
CA ILE A 116 1.26 2.72 -2.21
C ILE A 116 0.41 1.46 -2.27
N ASP A 117 -0.91 1.66 -2.36
CA ASP A 117 -1.86 0.60 -2.68
C ASP A 117 -2.01 0.52 -4.20
N MET A 118 -1.33 -0.46 -4.80
CA MET A 118 -1.35 -0.66 -6.25
C MET A 118 -2.41 -1.68 -6.70
N ALA A 119 -3.43 -1.96 -5.90
CA ALA A 119 -4.37 -3.05 -6.14
C ALA A 119 -5.00 -3.02 -7.54
N HIS A 120 -5.44 -1.85 -8.02
CA HIS A 120 -6.09 -1.73 -9.32
C HIS A 120 -5.09 -1.93 -10.49
N PRO A 121 -3.95 -1.24 -10.56
CA PRO A 121 -3.00 -1.37 -11.66
C PRO A 121 -1.99 -2.52 -11.49
N ALA A 122 -2.10 -3.38 -10.48
CA ALA A 122 -1.08 -4.37 -10.14
C ALA A 122 -0.68 -5.29 -11.33
N GLY A 123 -1.65 -5.71 -12.14
CA GLY A 123 -1.36 -6.52 -13.33
C GLY A 123 -0.57 -5.74 -14.39
N LEU A 124 -0.93 -4.48 -14.64
CA LEU A 124 -0.24 -3.59 -15.57
C LEU A 124 1.20 -3.32 -15.12
N ILE A 125 1.40 -3.11 -13.82
CA ILE A 125 2.73 -2.93 -13.23
C ILE A 125 3.55 -4.22 -13.36
N ALA A 126 2.95 -5.38 -13.09
CA ALA A 126 3.60 -6.69 -13.25
C ALA A 126 4.04 -6.94 -14.71
N ALA A 127 3.24 -6.51 -15.66
CA ALA A 127 3.53 -6.60 -17.10
C ALA A 127 4.55 -5.55 -17.58
N GLY A 128 4.99 -4.62 -16.74
CA GLY A 128 5.91 -3.54 -17.10
C GLY A 128 5.29 -2.47 -17.98
N LEU A 129 3.97 -2.29 -17.93
CA LEU A 129 3.23 -1.28 -18.67
C LEU A 129 3.04 0.03 -17.91
N LEU A 130 3.19 -0.01 -16.59
CA LEU A 130 3.16 1.14 -15.69
C LEU A 130 4.38 1.12 -14.76
N ASP A 131 4.73 2.29 -14.22
CA ASP A 131 5.87 2.39 -13.30
C ASP A 131 5.63 1.61 -12.00
N ASN A 132 6.72 1.06 -11.46
CA ASN A 132 6.69 0.21 -10.29
C ASN A 132 6.89 1.03 -9.01
N PRO A 133 5.87 1.14 -8.13
CA PRO A 133 5.95 1.93 -6.91
C PRO A 133 7.00 1.45 -5.91
N LEU A 134 7.46 0.21 -6.00
CA LEU A 134 8.53 -0.33 -5.12
C LEU A 134 9.85 0.44 -5.20
N LYS A 135 10.08 1.20 -6.28
CA LYS A 135 11.24 2.08 -6.42
C LYS A 135 11.19 3.28 -5.49
N TYR A 136 10.00 3.69 -5.08
CA TYR A 136 9.75 4.96 -4.38
C TYR A 136 9.15 4.75 -2.99
N ALA A 137 8.18 3.85 -2.86
CA ALA A 137 7.42 3.64 -1.64
C ALA A 137 8.23 2.91 -0.57
N HIS A 138 7.95 3.24 0.69
CA HIS A 138 8.45 2.47 1.83
C HIS A 138 7.75 1.12 1.92
N ILE A 139 6.42 1.11 1.69
CA ILE A 139 5.57 -0.08 1.77
C ILE A 139 4.64 -0.07 0.54
N VAL A 140 4.45 -1.23 -0.06
CA VAL A 140 3.46 -1.40 -1.14
C VAL A 140 2.47 -2.48 -0.75
N THR A 141 1.19 -2.22 -0.95
CA THR A 141 0.12 -3.21 -0.80
C THR A 141 -0.58 -3.46 -2.12
N SER A 142 -1.20 -4.61 -2.24
CA SER A 142 -2.06 -4.93 -3.37
C SER A 142 -3.10 -5.98 -3.01
N THR A 143 -4.16 -6.03 -3.82
CA THR A 143 -4.96 -7.24 -3.99
C THR A 143 -4.30 -8.17 -5.01
N THR A 144 -4.77 -9.43 -5.03
CA THR A 144 -4.32 -10.40 -6.04
C THR A 144 -5.37 -10.73 -7.09
N HIS A 145 -6.61 -10.23 -6.93
CA HIS A 145 -7.80 -10.64 -7.69
C HIS A 145 -8.40 -9.55 -8.61
N LYS A 146 -7.63 -8.52 -8.93
CA LYS A 146 -8.03 -7.46 -9.89
C LYS A 146 -7.27 -7.66 -11.21
N THR A 147 -6.62 -6.65 -11.74
CA THR A 147 -5.83 -6.78 -12.98
C THR A 147 -4.75 -7.87 -12.90
N LEU A 148 -4.27 -8.20 -11.69
CA LEU A 148 -3.32 -9.30 -11.49
C LEU A 148 -3.93 -10.70 -11.75
N ARG A 149 -5.26 -10.80 -11.84
CA ARG A 149 -6.00 -12.00 -12.25
C ARG A 149 -5.75 -13.25 -11.37
N GLY A 150 -5.45 -13.05 -10.09
CA GLY A 150 -5.23 -14.12 -9.12
C GLY A 150 -6.45 -14.41 -8.23
N PRO A 151 -6.29 -15.28 -7.23
CA PRO A 151 -7.33 -15.56 -6.23
C PRO A 151 -7.57 -14.32 -5.36
N ARG A 152 -8.74 -14.29 -4.69
CA ARG A 152 -9.02 -13.23 -3.72
C ARG A 152 -8.02 -13.31 -2.57
N GLY A 153 -7.32 -12.21 -2.35
CA GLY A 153 -6.29 -12.07 -1.33
C GLY A 153 -5.59 -10.72 -1.40
N GLY A 154 -4.64 -10.52 -0.50
CA GLY A 154 -3.77 -9.34 -0.47
C GLY A 154 -2.31 -9.73 -0.34
N ILE A 155 -1.44 -8.78 -0.62
CA ILE A 155 0.02 -8.87 -0.42
C ILE A 155 0.55 -7.57 0.16
N ILE A 156 1.64 -7.68 0.93
CA ILE A 156 2.43 -6.55 1.40
C ILE A 156 3.86 -6.75 0.92
N LEU A 157 4.45 -5.73 0.32
CA LEU A 157 5.78 -5.78 -0.30
C LEU A 157 6.65 -4.65 0.22
N LEU A 158 7.97 -4.92 0.33
CA LEU A 158 9.00 -3.89 0.51
C LEU A 158 10.02 -4.04 -0.64
N GLY A 159 10.31 -2.93 -1.32
CA GLY A 159 11.39 -2.90 -2.32
C GLY A 159 12.75 -3.13 -1.66
N LYS A 160 12.96 -2.54 -0.50
CA LYS A 160 14.11 -2.75 0.39
C LYS A 160 13.61 -2.81 1.84
N ASP A 161 14.09 -3.79 2.60
CA ASP A 161 13.80 -3.85 4.04
C ASP A 161 14.64 -2.83 4.80
N PHE A 162 14.06 -2.23 5.84
CA PHE A 162 14.69 -1.15 6.60
C PHE A 162 14.40 -1.26 8.10
N ASP A 163 15.19 -0.59 8.91
CA ASP A 163 14.99 -0.51 10.33
C ASP A 163 13.75 0.34 10.64
N ASN A 164 12.92 -0.12 11.58
CA ASN A 164 11.75 0.67 11.94
C ASN A 164 12.16 2.04 12.50
N PRO A 165 11.48 3.13 12.11
CA PRO A 165 11.86 4.49 12.52
C PRO A 165 11.53 4.82 13.98
N TRP A 166 10.84 3.92 14.69
CA TRP A 166 10.41 4.14 16.09
C TRP A 166 11.34 3.54 17.12
N GLY A 167 12.47 2.95 16.73
CA GLY A 167 13.42 2.32 17.65
C GLY A 167 12.88 1.06 18.35
N LYS A 168 11.82 0.42 17.82
CA LYS A 168 11.30 -0.84 18.38
C LYS A 168 12.39 -1.92 18.27
N VAL A 169 12.69 -2.55 19.40
CA VAL A 169 13.73 -3.59 19.52
C VAL A 169 13.16 -4.97 19.79
N THR A 170 13.96 -5.99 19.49
CA THR A 170 13.73 -7.37 19.92
C THR A 170 14.02 -7.53 21.44
N LYS A 171 13.67 -8.67 22.02
CA LYS A 171 14.05 -9.02 23.41
C LYS A 171 15.57 -8.99 23.65
N LYS A 172 16.37 -9.09 22.59
CA LYS A 172 17.85 -9.04 22.63
C LYS A 172 18.41 -7.64 22.38
N GLY A 173 17.58 -6.58 22.33
CA GLY A 173 17.99 -5.21 22.11
C GLY A 173 18.34 -4.85 20.65
N VAL A 174 18.10 -5.73 19.67
CA VAL A 174 18.36 -5.47 18.26
C VAL A 174 17.17 -4.74 17.64
N ILE A 175 17.42 -3.66 16.89
CA ILE A 175 16.38 -2.92 16.15
C ILE A 175 15.64 -3.87 15.20
N ARG A 176 14.31 -3.87 15.29
CA ARG A 176 13.46 -4.71 14.44
C ARG A 176 13.38 -4.13 13.03
N LYS A 177 13.55 -4.99 12.04
CA LYS A 177 13.28 -4.65 10.63
C LYS A 177 11.79 -4.42 10.41
N MET A 178 11.46 -3.59 9.42
CA MET A 178 10.08 -3.28 9.07
C MET A 178 9.31 -4.54 8.64
N SER A 179 9.95 -5.44 7.90
CA SER A 179 9.40 -6.76 7.57
C SER A 179 8.92 -7.54 8.79
N SER A 180 9.71 -7.55 9.87
CA SER A 180 9.35 -8.22 11.13
C SER A 180 8.14 -7.57 11.81
N ILE A 181 8.01 -6.24 11.72
CA ILE A 181 6.87 -5.52 12.29
C ILE A 181 5.61 -5.80 11.48
N LEU A 182 5.69 -5.75 10.15
CA LEU A 182 4.59 -6.07 9.24
C LEU A 182 4.12 -7.52 9.42
N ASN A 183 5.05 -8.49 9.54
CA ASN A 183 4.70 -9.88 9.83
C ASN A 183 3.90 -10.00 11.13
N SER A 184 4.33 -9.33 12.19
CA SER A 184 3.63 -9.33 13.48
C SER A 184 2.25 -8.66 13.39
N ALA A 185 2.09 -7.64 12.56
CA ALA A 185 0.81 -6.97 12.34
C ALA A 185 -0.16 -7.83 11.54
N VAL A 186 0.33 -8.62 10.56
CA VAL A 186 -0.50 -9.59 9.85
C VAL A 186 -0.87 -10.74 10.78
N PHE A 187 0.10 -11.39 11.40
CA PHE A 187 -0.09 -12.49 12.32
C PHE A 187 0.83 -12.32 13.55
N PRO A 188 0.27 -12.30 14.76
CA PRO A 188 -1.12 -12.53 15.15
C PRO A 188 -1.97 -11.24 15.20
N GLY A 189 -1.48 -10.09 14.70
CA GLY A 189 -2.13 -8.79 14.90
C GLY A 189 -3.53 -8.69 14.25
N MET A 190 -3.65 -9.04 12.98
CA MET A 190 -4.90 -8.93 12.21
C MET A 190 -5.57 -10.28 11.95
N GLN A 191 -4.79 -11.34 11.82
CA GLN A 191 -5.24 -12.65 11.36
C GLN A 191 -4.72 -13.77 12.25
N GLY A 192 -5.38 -14.95 12.15
CA GLY A 192 -4.92 -16.23 12.63
C GLY A 192 -4.10 -16.98 11.57
N GLY A 193 -4.32 -18.31 11.47
CA GLY A 193 -3.62 -19.17 10.52
C GLY A 193 -3.85 -18.78 9.06
N PRO A 194 -2.89 -19.09 8.18
CA PRO A 194 -2.97 -18.75 6.76
C PRO A 194 -4.00 -19.60 6.01
N LEU A 195 -4.55 -19.03 4.93
CA LEU A 195 -5.33 -19.76 3.94
C LEU A 195 -4.39 -20.36 2.90
N GLU A 196 -3.81 -21.53 3.19
CA GLU A 196 -2.72 -22.11 2.38
C GLU A 196 -3.17 -22.42 0.95
N HIS A 197 -4.42 -22.83 0.73
CA HIS A 197 -4.99 -23.04 -0.62
C HIS A 197 -5.04 -21.73 -1.43
N VAL A 198 -5.31 -20.59 -0.79
CA VAL A 198 -5.26 -19.26 -1.46
C VAL A 198 -3.81 -18.89 -1.75
N ILE A 199 -2.87 -19.17 -0.83
CA ILE A 199 -1.44 -18.88 -1.03
C ILE A 199 -0.91 -19.73 -2.19
N ALA A 200 -1.26 -20.99 -2.27
CA ALA A 200 -0.92 -21.85 -3.41
C ALA A 200 -1.49 -21.30 -4.73
N ALA A 201 -2.75 -20.87 -4.74
CA ALA A 201 -3.35 -20.25 -5.90
C ALA A 201 -2.68 -18.92 -6.31
N LYS A 202 -2.20 -18.11 -5.34
CA LYS A 202 -1.38 -16.93 -5.62
C LYS A 202 -0.07 -17.31 -6.33
N ALA A 203 0.59 -18.38 -5.89
CA ALA A 203 1.82 -18.83 -6.52
C ALA A 203 1.60 -19.20 -7.99
N VAL A 204 0.51 -19.91 -8.31
CA VAL A 204 0.12 -20.22 -9.70
C VAL A 204 -0.14 -18.95 -10.50
N ALA A 205 -0.97 -18.02 -9.98
CA ALA A 205 -1.29 -16.77 -10.66
C ALA A 205 -0.04 -15.91 -10.91
N PHE A 206 0.90 -15.87 -9.97
CA PHE A 206 2.16 -15.14 -10.14
C PHE A 206 3.08 -15.82 -11.15
N GLY A 207 3.08 -17.15 -11.22
CA GLY A 207 3.75 -17.91 -12.26
C GLY A 207 3.20 -17.59 -13.66
N GLU A 208 1.87 -17.51 -13.80
CA GLU A 208 1.23 -17.06 -15.05
C GLU A 208 1.59 -15.60 -15.38
N ALA A 209 1.61 -14.72 -14.39
CA ALA A 209 1.94 -13.30 -14.60
C ALA A 209 3.41 -13.06 -15.01
N LEU A 210 4.28 -14.04 -14.88
CA LEU A 210 5.66 -14.01 -15.38
C LEU A 210 5.77 -14.41 -16.85
N GLN A 211 4.73 -14.97 -17.46
CA GLN A 211 4.75 -15.43 -18.84
C GLN A 211 4.51 -14.27 -19.83
N PRO A 212 5.06 -14.34 -21.05
CA PRO A 212 4.87 -13.30 -22.07
C PRO A 212 3.40 -13.05 -22.43
N GLU A 213 2.58 -14.08 -22.38
CA GLU A 213 1.13 -14.02 -22.67
C GLU A 213 0.39 -13.10 -21.71
N PHE A 214 0.86 -12.98 -20.46
CA PHE A 214 0.28 -12.08 -19.49
C PHE A 214 0.47 -10.61 -19.89
N LYS A 215 1.63 -10.26 -20.47
CA LYS A 215 1.86 -8.92 -21.01
C LYS A 215 0.91 -8.62 -22.17
N THR A 216 0.72 -9.58 -23.09
CA THR A 216 -0.24 -9.46 -24.19
C THR A 216 -1.65 -9.21 -23.66
N TYR A 217 -2.07 -10.00 -22.65
CA TYR A 217 -3.37 -9.83 -21.98
C TYR A 217 -3.54 -8.46 -21.34
N GLN A 218 -2.53 -7.94 -20.66
CA GLN A 218 -2.61 -6.62 -20.00
C GLN A 218 -2.59 -5.45 -20.98
N THR A 219 -2.13 -5.65 -22.21
CA THR A 219 -2.06 -4.63 -23.27
C THR A 219 -3.40 -4.44 -23.99
N GLN A 220 -4.29 -5.43 -23.96
CA GLN A 220 -5.65 -5.39 -24.52
C GLN A 220 -6.59 -4.56 -23.65
#